data_bb150a3b3da13cb420df86f480952796
#
_entry.id   bb150a3b3da13cb420df86f480952796
#
_cell.length_a   1.000
_cell.length_b   1.000
_cell.length_c   1.000
_cell.angle_alpha   90.00
_cell.angle_beta   90.00
_cell.angle_gamma   90.00
#
_symmetry.space_group_name_H-M   'P 1'
#
loop_
_entity.id
_entity.type
_entity.pdbx_description
1 polymer ?
#
loop_
_entity_poly.entity_id
_entity_poly.type
_entity_poly.pdbx_seq_one_letter_code
_entity_poly.pdbx_strand_id
1 'polypeptide(L)'
;EAVKPVGVYILLAKAPHLLRSRLYTAFLSALGGLSFAVIENLVYLNIYFPEHTESMVVARFALALPMHMLGSFIVGFGINQRLAASVKGEVPLLSGNWKFFITAMVIHGLYNISAVFWGSAIK
;
A
#
# COMPACT_ATOMS: atom_id res chain seq x y z
N GLU A 1 0.43 2.61 4.59
CA GLU A 1 1.32 1.73 3.82
C GLU A 1 1.67 0.43 4.59
N ALA A 2 2.03 0.51 5.87
CA ALA A 2 2.47 -0.66 6.65
C ALA A 2 1.40 -1.77 6.78
N VAL A 3 0.14 -1.42 6.79
CA VAL A 3 -0.97 -2.37 7.01
C VAL A 3 -1.39 -3.10 5.72
N LYS A 4 -1.21 -2.47 4.57
CA LYS A 4 -1.66 -3.01 3.26
C LYS A 4 -1.13 -4.42 2.98
N PRO A 5 0.17 -4.76 3.21
CA PRO A 5 0.69 -6.09 2.98
C PRO A 5 0.51 -7.06 4.16
N VAL A 6 -0.49 -6.86 5.03
CA VAL A 6 -0.70 -7.70 6.25
C VAL A 6 -0.76 -9.20 5.94
N GLY A 7 -1.37 -9.60 4.83
CA GLY A 7 -1.40 -11.01 4.40
C GLY A 7 -0.01 -11.58 4.17
N VAL A 8 0.90 -10.78 3.61
CA VAL A 8 2.30 -11.17 3.38
C VAL A 8 3.07 -11.27 4.71
N TYR A 9 2.79 -10.40 5.68
CA TYR A 9 3.40 -10.53 7.02
C TYR A 9 2.95 -11.80 7.73
N ILE A 10 1.69 -12.19 7.57
CA ILE A 10 1.19 -13.47 8.12
C ILE A 10 1.89 -14.65 7.45
N LEU A 11 2.07 -14.62 6.13
CA LEU A 11 2.82 -15.66 5.40
C LEU A 11 4.29 -15.71 5.85
N LEU A 12 4.94 -14.56 6.01
CA LEU A 12 6.31 -14.48 6.50
C LEU A 12 6.47 -15.12 7.89
N ALA A 13 5.49 -14.91 8.77
CA ALA A 13 5.51 -15.43 10.12
C ALA A 13 5.18 -16.93 10.21
N LYS A 14 4.21 -17.41 9.40
CA LYS A 14 3.67 -18.77 9.53
C LYS A 14 4.17 -19.74 8.46
N ALA A 15 4.46 -19.26 7.26
CA ALA A 15 4.82 -20.10 6.10
C ALA A 15 5.82 -19.38 5.17
N PRO A 16 7.02 -19.01 5.68
CA PRO A 16 7.99 -18.21 4.91
C PRO A 16 8.47 -18.89 3.63
N HIS A 17 8.38 -20.20 3.55
CA HIS A 17 8.72 -21.00 2.35
C HIS A 17 7.80 -20.70 1.15
N LEU A 18 6.62 -20.14 1.38
CA LEU A 18 5.71 -19.71 0.31
C LEU A 18 6.17 -18.41 -0.34
N LEU A 19 6.99 -17.62 0.32
CA LEU A 19 7.55 -16.37 -0.22
C LEU A 19 8.82 -16.69 -1.06
N ARG A 20 8.61 -17.23 -2.25
CA ARG A 20 9.64 -17.84 -3.12
C ARG A 20 10.71 -16.86 -3.61
N SER A 21 10.36 -15.58 -3.79
CA SER A 21 11.28 -14.54 -4.25
C SER A 21 10.80 -13.15 -3.79
N ARG A 22 11.70 -12.17 -3.81
CA ARG A 22 11.36 -10.77 -3.50
C ARG A 22 10.28 -10.23 -4.45
N LEU A 23 10.40 -10.54 -5.73
CA LEU A 23 9.44 -10.10 -6.74
C LEU A 23 8.06 -10.71 -6.49
N TYR A 24 8.00 -12.01 -6.21
CA TYR A 24 6.76 -12.69 -5.85
C TYR A 24 6.12 -12.09 -4.60
N THR A 25 6.92 -11.83 -3.57
CA THR A 25 6.49 -11.16 -2.33
C THR A 25 5.93 -9.76 -2.59
N ALA A 26 6.60 -9.01 -3.48
CA ALA A 26 6.15 -7.68 -3.89
C ALA A 26 4.80 -7.73 -4.63
N PHE A 27 4.59 -8.69 -5.54
CA PHE A 27 3.30 -8.87 -6.20
C PHE A 27 2.19 -9.28 -5.23
N LEU A 28 2.44 -10.18 -4.29
CA LEU A 28 1.47 -10.52 -3.26
C LEU A 28 1.11 -9.31 -2.39
N SER A 29 2.10 -8.47 -2.07
CA SER A 29 1.86 -7.22 -1.35
C SER A 29 1.02 -6.24 -2.16
N ALA A 30 1.26 -6.14 -3.47
CA ALA A 30 0.46 -5.30 -4.38
C ALA A 30 -1.01 -5.73 -4.41
N LEU A 31 -1.31 -7.03 -4.34
CA LEU A 31 -2.68 -7.53 -4.20
C LEU A 31 -3.32 -7.08 -2.88
N GLY A 32 -2.56 -7.02 -1.80
CA GLY A 32 -3.02 -6.41 -0.54
C GLY A 32 -3.33 -4.93 -0.70
N GLY A 33 -2.49 -4.19 -1.42
CA GLY A 33 -2.72 -2.80 -1.77
C GLY A 33 -3.96 -2.59 -2.64
N LEU A 34 -4.19 -3.48 -3.61
CA LEU A 34 -5.40 -3.49 -4.43
C LEU A 34 -6.66 -3.68 -3.57
N SER A 35 -6.68 -4.68 -2.70
CA SER A 35 -7.81 -4.95 -1.81
C SER A 35 -8.11 -3.76 -0.91
N PHE A 36 -7.06 -3.15 -0.34
CA PHE A 36 -7.19 -1.95 0.46
C PHE A 36 -7.80 -0.78 -0.34
N ALA A 37 -7.29 -0.53 -1.56
CA ALA A 37 -7.75 0.55 -2.42
C ALA A 37 -9.22 0.41 -2.82
N VAL A 38 -9.68 -0.80 -3.11
CA VAL A 38 -11.10 -1.07 -3.41
C VAL A 38 -11.96 -0.69 -2.21
N ILE A 39 -11.62 -1.17 -1.02
CA ILE A 39 -12.37 -0.85 0.21
C ILE A 39 -12.36 0.66 0.47
N GLU A 40 -11.20 1.31 0.37
CA GLU A 40 -11.06 2.74 0.57
C GLU A 40 -11.89 3.53 -0.45
N ASN A 41 -11.89 3.15 -1.73
CA ASN A 41 -12.72 3.79 -2.75
C ASN A 41 -14.21 3.66 -2.45
N LEU A 42 -14.67 2.49 -2.00
CA LEU A 42 -16.06 2.30 -1.61
C LEU A 42 -16.45 3.18 -0.43
N VAL A 43 -15.58 3.28 0.60
CA VAL A 43 -15.79 4.17 1.75
C VAL A 43 -15.82 5.63 1.30
N TYR A 44 -14.88 6.05 0.46
CA TYR A 44 -14.82 7.43 -0.05
C TYR A 44 -16.07 7.82 -0.82
N LEU A 45 -16.49 6.99 -1.77
CA LEU A 45 -17.60 7.30 -2.66
C LEU A 45 -18.98 7.17 -1.98
N ASN A 46 -19.12 6.28 -1.00
CA ASN A 46 -20.46 6.06 -0.39
C ASN A 46 -20.63 6.76 0.96
N ILE A 47 -19.54 7.09 1.67
CA ILE A 47 -19.62 7.65 3.02
C ILE A 47 -19.12 9.10 3.06
N TYR A 48 -17.92 9.37 2.54
CA TYR A 48 -17.33 10.72 2.61
C TYR A 48 -17.84 11.67 1.53
N PHE A 49 -18.09 11.15 0.33
CA PHE A 49 -18.52 11.94 -0.82
C PHE A 49 -19.68 11.24 -1.55
N PRO A 50 -20.86 11.08 -0.92
CA PRO A 50 -21.99 10.37 -1.54
C PRO A 50 -22.49 11.07 -2.81
N GLU A 51 -22.33 12.40 -2.89
CA GLU A 51 -22.65 13.19 -4.08
C GLU A 51 -21.42 13.39 -4.98
N HIS A 52 -20.71 12.30 -5.28
CA HIS A 52 -19.49 12.33 -6.08
C HIS A 52 -19.79 12.51 -7.58
N THR A 53 -18.86 13.14 -8.29
CA THR A 53 -18.91 13.29 -9.75
C THR A 53 -18.32 12.05 -10.44
N GLU A 54 -18.69 11.85 -11.71
CA GLU A 54 -18.09 10.77 -12.52
C GLU A 54 -16.57 10.92 -12.64
N SER A 55 -16.06 12.15 -12.77
CA SER A 55 -14.62 12.42 -12.80
C SER A 55 -13.92 12.00 -11.52
N MET A 56 -14.55 12.14 -10.36
CA MET A 56 -14.00 11.64 -9.08
C MET A 56 -13.93 10.12 -9.07
N VAL A 57 -14.97 9.44 -9.54
CA VAL A 57 -14.96 7.97 -9.65
C VAL A 57 -13.80 7.51 -10.55
N VAL A 58 -13.69 8.09 -11.73
CA VAL A 58 -12.61 7.76 -12.67
C VAL A 58 -11.24 8.00 -12.05
N ALA A 59 -11.01 9.14 -11.40
CA ALA A 59 -9.74 9.46 -10.75
C ALA A 59 -9.41 8.46 -9.62
N ARG A 60 -10.39 8.07 -8.81
CA ARG A 60 -10.20 7.10 -7.72
C ARG A 60 -9.81 5.72 -8.24
N PHE A 61 -10.42 5.25 -9.32
CA PHE A 61 -10.09 3.93 -9.88
C PHE A 61 -8.89 3.94 -10.82
N ALA A 62 -8.69 4.99 -11.61
CA ALA A 62 -7.58 5.07 -12.56
C ALA A 62 -6.24 5.49 -11.94
N LEU A 63 -6.25 6.29 -10.88
CA LEU A 63 -5.04 6.85 -10.27
C LEU A 63 -4.80 6.34 -8.85
N ALA A 64 -5.79 6.44 -7.95
CA ALA A 64 -5.60 6.05 -6.56
C ALA A 64 -5.36 4.55 -6.41
N LEU A 65 -6.11 3.71 -7.12
CA LEU A 65 -5.97 2.26 -7.03
C LEU A 65 -4.58 1.77 -7.47
N PRO A 66 -4.02 2.12 -8.65
CA PRO A 66 -2.65 1.78 -9.01
C PRO A 66 -1.61 2.34 -8.04
N MET A 67 -1.88 3.50 -7.45
CA MET A 67 -0.99 4.13 -6.47
C MET A 67 -0.85 3.27 -5.20
N HIS A 68 -1.97 2.76 -4.67
CA HIS A 68 -1.96 1.85 -3.52
C HIS A 68 -1.26 0.52 -3.84
N MET A 69 -1.47 -0.02 -5.05
CA MET A 69 -0.76 -1.22 -5.51
C MET A 69 0.73 -0.99 -5.58
N LEU A 70 1.17 0.14 -6.16
CA LEU A 70 2.59 0.50 -6.29
C LEU A 70 3.25 0.68 -4.91
N GLY A 71 2.63 1.41 -4.01
CA GLY A 71 3.14 1.58 -2.64
C GLY A 71 3.33 0.24 -1.93
N SER A 72 2.33 -0.63 -2.00
CA SER A 72 2.40 -1.98 -1.40
C SER A 72 3.42 -2.88 -2.10
N PHE A 73 3.58 -2.77 -3.40
CA PHE A 73 4.61 -3.47 -4.17
C PHE A 73 6.02 -3.08 -3.68
N ILE A 74 6.27 -1.78 -3.53
CA ILE A 74 7.54 -1.26 -3.02
C ILE A 74 7.82 -1.79 -1.60
N VAL A 75 6.84 -1.72 -0.71
CA VAL A 75 6.96 -2.27 0.65
C VAL A 75 7.26 -3.77 0.60
N GLY A 76 6.57 -4.50 -0.28
CA GLY A 76 6.75 -5.94 -0.48
C GLY A 76 8.18 -6.34 -0.86
N PHE A 77 8.87 -5.52 -1.64
CA PHE A 77 10.29 -5.73 -1.96
C PHE A 77 11.21 -5.73 -0.73
N GLY A 78 10.84 -4.98 0.30
CA GLY A 78 11.58 -4.89 1.56
C GLY A 78 11.23 -5.99 2.56
N ILE A 79 10.22 -6.82 2.29
CA ILE A 79 9.82 -7.90 3.19
C ILE A 79 10.82 -9.05 3.10
N ASN A 80 11.44 -9.38 4.23
CA ASN A 80 12.46 -10.42 4.33
C ASN A 80 12.49 -10.99 5.76
N GLN A 81 13.32 -12.00 5.98
CA GLN A 81 13.42 -12.66 7.30
C GLN A 81 13.88 -11.73 8.44
N ARG A 82 14.64 -10.66 8.13
CA ARG A 82 15.01 -9.66 9.13
C ARG A 82 13.80 -8.86 9.61
N LEU A 83 12.82 -8.64 8.74
CA LEU A 83 11.54 -8.07 9.16
C LEU A 83 10.75 -9.04 10.04
N ALA A 84 10.83 -10.35 9.79
CA ALA A 84 10.22 -11.35 10.66
C ALA A 84 10.82 -11.31 12.07
N ALA A 85 12.16 -11.19 12.19
CA ALA A 85 12.84 -11.00 13.46
C ALA A 85 12.42 -9.69 14.16
N SER A 86 12.21 -8.62 13.39
CA SER A 86 11.70 -7.34 13.90
C SER A 86 10.28 -7.46 14.48
N VAL A 87 9.39 -8.18 13.78
CA VAL A 87 8.02 -8.41 14.26
C VAL A 87 8.01 -9.26 15.55
N LYS A 88 8.99 -10.15 15.71
CA LYS A 88 9.17 -10.94 16.94
C LYS A 88 9.85 -10.17 18.08
N GLY A 89 10.31 -8.96 17.85
CA GLY A 89 11.04 -8.16 18.83
C GLY A 89 12.52 -8.52 18.99
N GLU A 90 13.07 -9.35 18.11
CA GLU A 90 14.48 -9.80 18.16
C GLU A 90 15.46 -8.75 17.64
N VAL A 91 14.96 -7.82 16.81
CA VAL A 91 15.72 -6.67 16.26
C VAL A 91 14.83 -5.42 16.22
N PRO A 92 15.40 -4.21 16.07
CA PRO A 92 14.62 -2.96 16.04
C PRO A 92 13.51 -3.00 14.99
N LEU A 93 12.39 -2.33 15.30
CA LEU A 93 11.22 -2.25 14.43
C LEU A 93 11.56 -1.76 13.02
N LEU A 94 10.97 -2.39 12.01
CA LEU A 94 11.23 -2.14 10.60
C LEU A 94 12.67 -2.36 10.14
N SER A 95 13.49 -3.05 10.92
CA SER A 95 14.86 -3.37 10.55
C SER A 95 14.93 -4.11 9.21
N GLY A 96 15.64 -3.52 8.26
CA GLY A 96 15.81 -4.07 6.91
C GLY A 96 14.71 -3.69 5.90
N ASN A 97 13.61 -3.05 6.33
CA ASN A 97 12.51 -2.63 5.44
C ASN A 97 12.28 -1.10 5.42
N TRP A 98 12.88 -0.34 6.31
CA TRP A 98 12.56 1.07 6.51
C TRP A 98 12.68 1.93 5.23
N LYS A 99 13.68 1.66 4.38
CA LYS A 99 13.89 2.41 3.12
C LYS A 99 12.69 2.24 2.18
N PHE A 100 12.24 1.02 1.98
CA PHE A 100 11.09 0.70 1.12
C PHE A 100 9.81 1.30 1.69
N PHE A 101 9.64 1.21 3.00
CA PHE A 101 8.50 1.77 3.70
C PHE A 101 8.44 3.30 3.56
N ILE A 102 9.55 4.02 3.83
CA ILE A 102 9.62 5.46 3.67
C ILE A 102 9.40 5.86 2.20
N THR A 103 10.01 5.15 1.25
CA THR A 103 9.79 5.42 -0.18
C THR A 103 8.31 5.33 -0.54
N ALA A 104 7.62 4.28 -0.12
CA ALA A 104 6.19 4.13 -0.37
C ALA A 104 5.37 5.25 0.28
N MET A 105 5.70 5.64 1.51
CA MET A 105 5.04 6.76 2.22
C MET A 105 5.24 8.10 1.50
N VAL A 106 6.46 8.38 1.04
CA VAL A 106 6.78 9.64 0.33
C VAL A 106 6.01 9.71 -0.98
N ILE A 107 6.02 8.64 -1.78
CA ILE A 107 5.28 8.57 -3.04
C ILE A 107 3.78 8.76 -2.79
N HIS A 108 3.21 8.09 -1.80
CA HIS A 108 1.79 8.22 -1.45
C HIS A 108 1.47 9.64 -0.94
N GLY A 109 2.33 10.23 -0.12
CA GLY A 109 2.17 11.60 0.35
C GLY A 109 2.18 12.62 -0.80
N LEU A 110 3.12 12.48 -1.73
CA LEU A 110 3.17 13.31 -2.94
C LEU A 110 1.92 13.16 -3.81
N TYR A 111 1.42 11.94 -3.96
CA TYR A 111 0.15 11.70 -4.66
C TYR A 111 -1.01 12.44 -3.98
N ASN A 112 -1.14 12.33 -2.66
CA ASN A 112 -2.22 13.01 -1.92
C ASN A 112 -2.14 14.53 -2.05
N ILE A 113 -0.93 15.10 -1.95
CA ILE A 113 -0.69 16.53 -2.16
C ILE A 113 -1.11 16.94 -3.58
N SER A 114 -0.68 16.19 -4.58
CA SER A 114 -1.03 16.45 -5.99
C SER A 114 -2.54 16.37 -6.22
N ALA A 115 -3.22 15.42 -5.61
CA ALA A 115 -4.67 15.26 -5.71
C ALA A 115 -5.44 16.45 -5.11
N VAL A 116 -4.96 17.01 -4.00
CA VAL A 116 -5.53 18.23 -3.40
C VAL A 116 -5.37 19.43 -4.32
N PHE A 117 -4.17 19.65 -4.88
CA PHE A 117 -3.93 20.75 -5.83
C PHE A 117 -4.75 20.59 -7.11
N TRP A 118 -4.83 19.37 -7.66
CA TRP A 118 -5.63 19.10 -8.86
C TRP A 118 -7.11 19.32 -8.59
N GLY A 119 -7.63 18.82 -7.47
CA GLY A 119 -9.04 19.01 -7.08
C GLY A 119 -9.41 20.47 -6.82
N SER A 120 -8.45 21.31 -6.39
CA SER A 120 -8.67 22.76 -6.24
C SER A 120 -8.59 23.53 -7.56
N ALA A 121 -7.92 22.98 -8.57
CA ALA A 121 -7.79 23.61 -9.89
C ALA A 121 -8.99 23.32 -10.83
N ILE A 122 -9.82 22.33 -10.51
CA ILE A 122 -10.98 21.91 -11.33
C ILE A 122 -12.31 22.50 -10.79
N LYS A 123 -12.28 23.19 -9.65
CA LYS A 123 -13.41 23.95 -9.12
C LYS A 123 -13.49 25.31 -9.77
#